data_0c3bfdd3ac734ab2304df45505b66baf
#
_entry.id   0c3bfdd3ac734ab2304df45505b66baf
#
_cell.length_a   1.000
_cell.length_b   1.000
_cell.length_c   1.000
_cell.angle_alpha   90.00
_cell.angle_beta   90.00
_cell.angle_gamma   90.00
#
_symmetry.space_group_name_H-M   'P 1'
#
loop_
_entity.id
_entity.type
_entity.pdbx_description
1 polymer ?
#
loop_
_entity_poly.entity_id
_entity_poly.type
_entity_poly.pdbx_seq_one_letter_code
_entity_poly.pdbx_strand_id
1 'polypeptide(L)'
;MNKIIPLVILALFSTHSAAAANHIPLELDIGKPGDADKVSHTIKLTQVDNMFLPAEVRVKEGETIRLVIKNGGNHKHEMLIGSMAELKKVANMRRMYPDKEHAEAHLVQLEPGEQKELVWQFTTAGTVDFACPLPGHFKKMRGKIIVEKK
;
A
#
# COMPACT_ATOMS: atom_id res chain seq x y z
N MET A 1 -80.54 0.05 15.07
CA MET A 1 -79.78 0.42 13.83
C MET A 1 -78.41 0.83 14.22
N ASN A 2 -77.48 -0.16 14.27
CA ASN A 2 -76.08 0.09 14.62
C ASN A 2 -75.25 0.30 13.33
N LYS A 3 -74.72 1.48 13.17
CA LYS A 3 -73.79 1.80 12.05
C LYS A 3 -72.39 1.44 12.47
N ILE A 4 -71.83 0.39 11.87
CA ILE A 4 -70.41 -0.02 12.04
C ILE A 4 -69.58 0.84 11.07
N ILE A 5 -68.68 1.66 11.60
CA ILE A 5 -67.74 2.46 10.81
C ILE A 5 -66.46 1.60 10.67
N PRO A 6 -66.00 1.28 9.46
CA PRO A 6 -64.72 0.56 9.32
C PRO A 6 -63.54 1.49 9.57
N LEU A 7 -62.71 1.09 10.50
CA LEU A 7 -61.40 1.72 10.78
C LEU A 7 -60.43 1.37 9.67
N VAL A 8 -60.07 2.35 8.83
CA VAL A 8 -59.02 2.19 7.82
C VAL A 8 -57.68 2.42 8.49
N ILE A 9 -56.92 1.35 8.69
CA ILE A 9 -55.56 1.43 9.17
C ILE A 9 -54.66 1.74 7.97
N LEU A 10 -54.17 2.97 7.91
CA LEU A 10 -53.18 3.42 6.94
C LEU A 10 -51.79 2.96 7.39
N ALA A 11 -51.31 1.89 6.80
CA ALA A 11 -49.94 1.41 7.04
C ALA A 11 -48.92 2.32 6.32
N LEU A 12 -48.22 3.14 7.08
CA LEU A 12 -47.10 3.93 6.61
C LEU A 12 -45.89 2.99 6.39
N PHE A 13 -45.63 2.62 5.16
CA PHE A 13 -44.40 1.99 4.74
C PHE A 13 -43.26 3.02 4.75
N SER A 14 -42.49 3.03 5.82
CA SER A 14 -41.23 3.78 5.84
C SER A 14 -40.20 3.07 4.95
N THR A 15 -39.99 3.59 3.76
CA THR A 15 -38.89 3.14 2.89
C THR A 15 -37.58 3.66 3.47
N HIS A 16 -36.82 2.79 4.18
CA HIS A 16 -35.45 3.08 4.53
C HIS A 16 -34.62 2.98 3.26
N SER A 17 -34.32 4.13 2.68
CA SER A 17 -33.30 4.24 1.63
C SER A 17 -31.93 4.01 2.29
N ALA A 18 -31.41 2.80 2.18
CA ALA A 18 -30.02 2.54 2.51
C ALA A 18 -29.17 3.29 1.50
N ALA A 19 -28.60 4.41 1.91
CA ALA A 19 -27.55 5.08 1.16
C ALA A 19 -26.37 4.11 1.09
N ALA A 20 -26.20 3.46 -0.06
CA ALA A 20 -24.98 2.74 -0.36
C ALA A 20 -23.84 3.76 -0.30
N ALA A 21 -23.03 3.67 0.74
CA ALA A 21 -21.78 4.39 0.80
C ALA A 21 -20.97 3.95 -0.42
N ASN A 22 -20.82 4.86 -1.39
CA ASN A 22 -19.88 4.69 -2.48
C ASN A 22 -18.48 4.60 -1.87
N HIS A 23 -18.06 3.41 -1.51
CA HIS A 23 -16.66 3.09 -1.38
C HIS A 23 -16.08 3.22 -2.78
N ILE A 24 -15.49 4.36 -3.04
CA ILE A 24 -14.52 4.50 -4.11
C ILE A 24 -13.35 3.65 -3.66
N PRO A 25 -13.03 2.53 -4.33
CA PRO A 25 -11.79 1.83 -4.08
C PRO A 25 -10.68 2.75 -4.57
N LEU A 26 -10.08 3.53 -3.68
CA LEU A 26 -8.86 4.26 -3.95
C LEU A 26 -7.66 3.34 -3.65
N GLU A 27 -7.78 2.09 -4.01
CA GLU A 27 -6.70 1.15 -3.94
C GLU A 27 -6.29 0.78 -5.35
N LEU A 28 -5.16 1.39 -5.76
CA LEU A 28 -4.29 0.69 -6.66
C LEU A 28 -4.02 -0.65 -5.95
N ASP A 29 -4.38 -1.75 -6.58
CA ASP A 29 -4.11 -3.07 -6.01
C ASP A 29 -2.60 -3.32 -6.08
N ILE A 30 -1.89 -2.81 -5.09
CA ILE A 30 -0.44 -3.01 -4.94
C ILE A 30 -0.10 -4.43 -4.48
N GLY A 31 -1.11 -5.28 -4.28
CA GLY A 31 -0.94 -6.60 -3.70
C GLY A 31 -1.24 -6.64 -2.20
N LYS A 32 -0.72 -7.66 -1.55
CA LYS A 32 -0.97 -7.95 -0.13
C LYS A 32 0.23 -8.65 0.53
N PRO A 33 0.30 -8.70 1.86
CA PRO A 33 1.27 -9.54 2.56
C PRO A 33 1.23 -10.97 2.01
N GLY A 34 2.40 -11.48 1.65
CA GLY A 34 2.55 -12.82 1.08
C GLY A 34 2.81 -13.88 2.15
N ASP A 35 2.61 -15.13 1.75
CA ASP A 35 2.94 -16.30 2.56
C ASP A 35 4.42 -16.65 2.33
N ALA A 36 5.21 -16.71 3.39
CA ALA A 36 6.65 -16.97 3.32
C ALA A 36 6.97 -18.36 2.75
N ASP A 37 6.04 -19.32 2.88
CA ASP A 37 6.18 -20.68 2.35
C ASP A 37 5.85 -20.76 0.84
N LYS A 38 5.29 -19.69 0.27
CA LYS A 38 4.90 -19.59 -1.14
C LYS A 38 5.76 -18.63 -1.96
N VAL A 39 6.93 -18.28 -1.45
CA VAL A 39 7.86 -17.37 -2.14
C VAL A 39 8.34 -18.01 -3.44
N SER A 40 8.04 -17.35 -4.57
CA SER A 40 8.50 -17.79 -5.90
C SER A 40 9.99 -17.54 -6.09
N HIS A 41 10.47 -16.36 -5.69
CA HIS A 41 11.89 -16.01 -5.70
C HIS A 41 12.18 -14.81 -4.79
N THR A 42 13.47 -14.57 -4.57
CA THR A 42 13.97 -13.48 -3.73
C THR A 42 14.64 -12.41 -4.58
N ILE A 43 14.30 -11.16 -4.31
CA ILE A 43 14.92 -9.99 -4.95
C ILE A 43 15.65 -9.19 -3.87
N LYS A 44 16.90 -8.86 -4.16
CA LYS A 44 17.73 -8.04 -3.26
C LYS A 44 17.71 -6.59 -3.73
N LEU A 45 17.45 -5.69 -2.80
CA LEU A 45 17.46 -4.24 -3.00
C LEU A 45 18.43 -3.63 -2.00
N THR A 46 19.28 -2.73 -2.47
CA THR A 46 20.14 -1.94 -1.60
C THR A 46 19.70 -0.48 -1.63
N GLN A 47 19.51 0.09 -0.47
CA GLN A 47 19.35 1.54 -0.29
C GLN A 47 20.76 2.12 -0.08
N VAL A 48 21.09 3.09 -0.88
CA VAL A 48 22.23 3.98 -0.63
C VAL A 48 21.71 5.40 -0.52
N ASP A 49 22.49 6.30 0.06
CA ASP A 49 22.02 7.67 0.21
C ASP A 49 21.60 8.24 -1.15
N ASN A 50 20.32 8.60 -1.26
CA ASN A 50 19.61 9.14 -2.43
C ASN A 50 19.18 8.17 -3.54
N MET A 51 19.30 6.84 -3.42
CA MET A 51 18.81 5.91 -4.44
C MET A 51 18.51 4.51 -3.92
N PHE A 52 17.75 3.75 -4.72
CA PHE A 52 17.61 2.30 -4.60
C PHE A 52 18.36 1.60 -5.73
N LEU A 53 18.95 0.45 -5.42
CA LEU A 53 19.68 -0.38 -6.39
C LEU A 53 19.18 -1.83 -6.31
N PRO A 54 18.55 -2.37 -7.36
CA PRO A 54 18.10 -1.66 -8.57
C PRO A 54 16.90 -0.73 -8.28
N ALA A 55 16.70 0.27 -9.13
CA ALA A 55 15.52 1.16 -9.08
C ALA A 55 14.32 0.62 -9.87
N GLU A 56 14.50 -0.46 -10.63
CA GLU A 56 13.44 -1.17 -11.33
C GLU A 56 13.57 -2.68 -11.10
N VAL A 57 12.45 -3.31 -10.78
CA VAL A 57 12.32 -4.76 -10.57
C VAL A 57 11.18 -5.27 -11.43
N ARG A 58 11.27 -6.52 -11.88
CA ARG A 58 10.22 -7.18 -12.66
C ARG A 58 9.77 -8.45 -11.95
N VAL A 59 8.47 -8.62 -11.85
CA VAL A 59 7.80 -9.78 -11.24
C VAL A 59 6.59 -10.14 -12.09
N LYS A 60 5.98 -11.30 -11.86
CA LYS A 60 4.76 -11.71 -12.55
C LYS A 60 3.55 -11.60 -11.65
N GLU A 61 2.42 -11.32 -12.27
CA GLU A 61 1.12 -11.32 -11.59
C GLU A 61 0.88 -12.64 -10.84
N GLY A 62 0.45 -12.51 -9.59
CA GLY A 62 0.18 -13.63 -8.68
C GLY A 62 1.41 -14.16 -7.93
N GLU A 63 2.63 -13.71 -8.25
CA GLU A 63 3.84 -14.15 -7.56
C GLU A 63 3.92 -13.57 -6.14
N THR A 64 4.42 -14.40 -5.23
CA THR A 64 4.86 -13.98 -3.90
C THR A 64 6.36 -13.82 -3.91
N ILE A 65 6.83 -12.62 -3.64
CA ILE A 65 8.25 -12.25 -3.72
C ILE A 65 8.76 -11.94 -2.31
N ARG A 66 9.95 -12.42 -2.01
CA ARG A 66 10.73 -11.98 -0.87
C ARG A 66 11.63 -10.84 -1.31
N LEU A 67 11.34 -9.64 -0.88
CA LEU A 67 12.22 -8.48 -1.04
C LEU A 67 13.18 -8.44 0.15
N VAL A 68 14.46 -8.55 -0.09
CA VAL A 68 15.52 -8.40 0.93
C VAL A 68 16.11 -7.01 0.74
N ILE A 69 15.84 -6.12 1.66
CA ILE A 69 16.24 -4.72 1.60
C ILE A 69 17.38 -4.49 2.59
N LYS A 70 18.52 -4.00 2.09
CA LYS A 70 19.68 -3.61 2.90
C LYS A 70 19.89 -2.11 2.82
N ASN A 71 20.06 -1.47 3.96
CA ASN A 71 20.53 -0.09 4.03
C ASN A 71 22.07 -0.07 4.00
N GLY A 72 22.64 0.28 2.85
CA GLY A 72 24.09 0.47 2.65
C GLY A 72 24.53 1.93 2.73
N GLY A 73 23.62 2.85 3.07
CA GLY A 73 23.89 4.27 3.26
C GLY A 73 24.28 4.62 4.70
N ASN A 74 24.50 5.90 4.94
CA ASN A 74 24.88 6.43 6.24
C ASN A 74 23.70 7.07 7.02
N HIS A 75 22.52 7.10 6.42
CA HIS A 75 21.30 7.66 7.02
C HIS A 75 20.23 6.58 7.16
N LYS A 76 19.29 6.82 8.06
CA LYS A 76 18.06 6.03 8.12
C LYS A 76 17.30 6.13 6.79
N HIS A 77 16.82 4.99 6.31
CA HIS A 77 15.99 4.91 5.11
C HIS A 77 14.73 4.10 5.34
N GLU A 78 13.76 4.34 4.50
CA GLU A 78 12.53 3.56 4.45
C GLU A 78 12.27 3.09 3.03
N MET A 79 11.56 1.99 2.87
CA MET A 79 10.96 1.58 1.61
C MET A 79 9.47 1.40 1.82
N LEU A 80 8.68 2.25 1.24
CA LEU A 80 7.23 2.17 1.20
C LEU A 80 6.81 1.80 -0.22
N ILE A 81 5.98 0.77 -0.35
CA ILE A 81 5.37 0.37 -1.62
C ILE A 81 4.00 1.04 -1.72
N GLY A 82 3.62 1.52 -2.91
CA GLY A 82 2.32 2.16 -3.11
C GLY A 82 2.14 2.70 -4.52
N SER A 83 1.06 3.41 -4.73
CA SER A 83 0.91 4.27 -5.90
C SER A 83 1.75 5.54 -5.72
N MET A 84 2.19 6.15 -6.81
CA MET A 84 2.92 7.43 -6.74
C MET A 84 2.11 8.52 -6.01
N ALA A 85 0.79 8.50 -6.12
CA ALA A 85 -0.08 9.46 -5.43
C ALA A 85 -0.06 9.25 -3.91
N GLU A 86 -0.15 8.01 -3.45
CA GLU A 86 -0.07 7.65 -2.03
C GLU A 86 1.31 7.96 -1.46
N LEU A 87 2.37 7.56 -2.17
CA LEU A 87 3.75 7.84 -1.76
C LEU A 87 4.01 9.34 -1.58
N LYS A 88 3.49 10.18 -2.49
CA LYS A 88 3.55 11.65 -2.35
C LYS A 88 2.78 12.13 -1.13
N LYS A 89 1.59 11.60 -0.89
CA LYS A 89 0.77 11.94 0.28
C LYS A 89 1.51 11.61 1.57
N VAL A 90 2.07 10.39 1.67
CA VAL A 90 2.84 9.97 2.83
C VAL A 90 4.09 10.84 3.02
N ALA A 91 4.85 11.11 1.97
CA ALA A 91 6.04 11.98 2.06
C ALA A 91 5.70 13.39 2.56
N ASN A 92 4.56 13.95 2.13
CA ASN A 92 4.08 15.22 2.66
C ASN A 92 3.69 15.13 4.13
N MET A 93 3.01 14.06 4.54
CA MET A 93 2.66 13.83 5.95
C MET A 93 3.91 13.67 6.83
N ARG A 94 4.93 12.94 6.38
CA ARG A 94 6.22 12.79 7.08
C ARG A 94 6.91 14.13 7.30
N ARG A 95 6.81 15.04 6.33
CA ARG A 95 7.37 16.38 6.44
C ARG A 95 6.62 17.24 7.45
N MET A 96 5.30 17.12 7.52
CA MET A 96 4.46 17.90 8.45
C MET A 96 4.48 17.34 9.88
N TYR A 97 4.61 16.02 10.01
CA TYR A 97 4.54 15.29 11.27
C TYR A 97 5.69 14.26 11.36
N PRO A 98 6.95 14.73 11.50
CA PRO A 98 8.11 13.85 11.42
C PRO A 98 8.18 12.80 12.54
N ASP A 99 7.61 13.10 13.69
CA ASP A 99 7.65 12.23 14.89
C ASP A 99 6.49 11.21 14.93
N LYS A 100 5.60 11.23 13.94
CA LYS A 100 4.50 10.28 13.90
C LYS A 100 5.01 8.88 13.56
N GLU A 101 4.69 7.91 14.42
CA GLU A 101 4.99 6.50 14.16
C GLU A 101 4.22 5.96 12.96
N HIS A 102 4.84 5.03 12.25
CA HIS A 102 4.32 4.40 11.06
C HIS A 102 4.61 2.90 11.10
N ALA A 103 3.61 2.09 10.83
CA ALA A 103 3.67 0.63 10.93
C ALA A 103 2.84 -0.05 9.83
N GLU A 104 2.80 0.55 8.64
CA GLU A 104 2.09 -0.03 7.50
C GLU A 104 2.73 -1.37 7.10
N ALA A 105 1.91 -2.37 6.73
CA ALA A 105 2.38 -3.71 6.37
C ALA A 105 3.35 -3.74 5.16
N HIS A 106 3.30 -2.71 4.33
CA HIS A 106 4.12 -2.52 3.13
C HIS A 106 5.25 -1.49 3.32
N LEU A 107 5.58 -1.17 4.58
CA LEU A 107 6.66 -0.28 4.97
C LEU A 107 7.81 -1.07 5.61
N VAL A 108 9.03 -0.82 5.15
CA VAL A 108 10.26 -1.32 5.77
C VAL A 108 11.11 -0.14 6.19
N GLN A 109 11.49 -0.10 7.47
CA GLN A 109 12.34 0.94 8.06
C GLN A 109 13.69 0.34 8.43
N LEU A 110 14.78 0.97 8.02
CA LEU A 110 16.14 0.46 8.22
C LEU A 110 17.08 1.56 8.70
N GLU A 111 17.79 1.27 9.79
CA GLU A 111 18.94 2.05 10.22
C GLU A 111 20.16 1.72 9.34
N PRO A 112 21.23 2.55 9.32
CA PRO A 112 22.44 2.26 8.57
C PRO A 112 22.99 0.86 8.86
N GLY A 113 23.28 0.09 7.81
CA GLY A 113 23.78 -1.27 7.89
C GLY A 113 22.73 -2.37 8.12
N GLU A 114 21.49 -2.01 8.48
CA GLU A 114 20.42 -2.99 8.68
C GLU A 114 19.98 -3.66 7.38
N GLN A 115 19.48 -4.89 7.53
CA GLN A 115 18.81 -5.65 6.48
C GLN A 115 17.49 -6.19 7.03
N LYS A 116 16.42 -6.03 6.27
CA LYS A 116 15.08 -6.55 6.59
C LYS A 116 14.45 -7.18 5.36
N GLU A 117 13.41 -7.95 5.60
CA GLU A 117 12.67 -8.64 4.54
C GLU A 117 11.22 -8.16 4.51
N LEU A 118 10.66 -8.10 3.31
CA LEU A 118 9.24 -7.92 3.06
C LEU A 118 8.78 -9.04 2.13
N VAL A 119 7.85 -9.87 2.58
CA VAL A 119 7.21 -10.88 1.74
C VAL A 119 5.89 -10.31 1.24
N TRP A 120 5.80 -10.14 -0.07
CA TRP A 120 4.66 -9.48 -0.72
C TRP A 120 4.16 -10.24 -1.93
N GLN A 121 2.84 -10.39 -2.05
CA GLN A 121 2.20 -11.00 -3.21
C GLN A 121 1.67 -9.90 -4.13
N PHE A 122 2.14 -9.87 -5.38
CA PHE A 122 1.70 -8.93 -6.41
C PHE A 122 0.51 -9.54 -7.17
N THR A 123 -0.70 -9.08 -6.85
CA THR A 123 -1.96 -9.70 -7.30
C THR A 123 -2.45 -9.21 -8.64
N THR A 124 -2.01 -8.05 -9.09
CA THR A 124 -2.53 -7.40 -10.30
C THR A 124 -1.39 -6.87 -11.17
N ALA A 125 -1.46 -7.13 -12.48
CA ALA A 125 -0.49 -6.62 -13.44
C ALA A 125 -0.52 -5.08 -13.51
N GLY A 126 0.64 -4.46 -13.66
CA GLY A 126 0.79 -3.00 -13.72
C GLY A 126 2.09 -2.52 -13.13
N THR A 127 2.13 -1.27 -12.75
CA THR A 127 3.30 -0.66 -12.09
C THR A 127 2.98 -0.35 -10.65
N VAL A 128 3.77 -0.89 -9.74
CA VAL A 128 3.77 -0.55 -8.31
C VAL A 128 5.02 0.29 -8.05
N ASP A 129 4.83 1.47 -7.47
CA ASP A 129 5.95 2.33 -7.12
C ASP A 129 6.49 1.99 -5.72
N PHE A 130 7.74 2.34 -5.46
CA PHE A 130 8.29 2.39 -4.12
C PHE A 130 9.17 3.62 -3.92
N ALA A 131 9.23 4.09 -2.68
CA ALA A 131 10.01 5.28 -2.35
C ALA A 131 10.46 5.28 -0.89
N CYS A 132 11.46 6.09 -0.58
CA CYS A 132 11.75 6.51 0.78
C CYS A 132 10.95 7.79 1.09
N PRO A 133 9.91 7.74 1.95
CA PRO A 133 9.06 8.89 2.22
C PRO A 133 9.64 9.88 3.22
N LEU A 134 10.84 9.63 3.74
CA LEU A 134 11.49 10.51 4.71
C LEU A 134 11.74 11.91 4.14
N PRO A 135 11.67 12.97 4.98
CA PRO A 135 11.95 14.34 4.57
C PRO A 135 13.30 14.45 3.85
N GLY A 136 13.30 15.10 2.68
CA GLY A 136 14.51 15.27 1.86
C GLY A 136 14.86 14.09 0.95
N HIS A 137 14.34 12.88 1.19
CA HIS A 137 14.69 11.67 0.42
C HIS A 137 13.77 11.42 -0.77
N PHE A 138 12.48 11.66 -0.63
CA PHE A 138 11.44 11.26 -1.58
C PHE A 138 11.71 11.66 -3.03
N LYS A 139 12.29 12.82 -3.25
CA LYS A 139 12.54 13.33 -4.62
C LYS A 139 13.50 12.45 -5.43
N LYS A 140 14.49 11.85 -4.75
CA LYS A 140 15.58 11.08 -5.37
C LYS A 140 15.45 9.58 -5.14
N MET A 141 14.98 9.17 -3.97
CA MET A 141 14.87 7.75 -3.60
C MET A 141 13.51 7.19 -4.01
N ARG A 142 13.40 6.80 -5.26
CA ARG A 142 12.22 6.18 -5.86
C ARG A 142 12.60 5.06 -6.79
N GLY A 143 11.70 4.11 -6.95
CA GLY A 143 11.81 3.03 -7.91
C GLY A 143 10.45 2.46 -8.25
N LYS A 144 10.43 1.41 -9.06
CA LYS A 144 9.21 0.77 -9.50
C LYS A 144 9.36 -0.74 -9.62
N ILE A 145 8.28 -1.43 -9.40
CA ILE A 145 8.12 -2.86 -9.63
C ILE A 145 7.14 -3.00 -10.81
N ILE A 146 7.61 -3.58 -11.89
CA ILE A 146 6.78 -3.91 -13.05
C ILE A 146 6.18 -5.28 -12.81
N VAL A 147 4.89 -5.34 -12.60
CA VAL A 147 4.13 -6.58 -12.49
C VAL A 147 3.65 -6.97 -13.88
N GLU A 148 4.33 -7.92 -14.48
CA GLU A 148 4.02 -8.42 -15.83
C GLU A 148 2.80 -9.35 -15.76
N LYS A 149 1.94 -9.26 -16.76
CA LYS A 149 0.79 -10.15 -16.88
C LYS A 149 1.26 -11.60 -17.05
N LYS A 150 0.56 -12.52 -16.37
CA LYS A 150 0.83 -13.96 -16.44
C LYS A 150 0.36 -14.55 -17.78
#